data_209a190228b5a640a53d913d82624702
#
_entry.id   209a190228b5a640a53d913d82624702
#
_cell.length_a   1.000
_cell.length_b   1.000
_cell.length_c   1.000
_cell.angle_alpha   90.00
_cell.angle_beta   90.00
_cell.angle_gamma   90.00
#
_symmetry.space_group_name_H-M   'P 1'
#
loop_
_entity.id
_entity.type
_entity.pdbx_description
1 polymer ?
#
loop_
_entity_poly.entity_id
_entity_poly.type
_entity_poly.pdbx_seq_one_letter_code
_entity_poly.pdbx_strand_id
1 'polypeptide(L)'
;MVLVTLAVVSSFAAEDSDSSVTNIEVEVIASPIAQSESFTPDGADTVTVGAGQMSRLTAQDLQTALRHVPGVSVSRYSPIGSFGGAQGGSVYVRGTGESRPGGSLTVLQDGVPTVGSFFNHPLLDLNPIDFSESITVTKTPRPRTVSNAFSSIDMTTWRQHKEGYGGEAEAAWGRFDSFISSLKAGVKDGPVDAAAGGYYRTSEGARDHNAAEMSGAFARAGVEFGETDYLTFIYHRADSSVQDPGPYNMPTPKVEQFKTSIDTYALRLESDHEWFKGYSMGYVADGRIRWKKDHCQDGNLNSPTGMSMTDWIDSGYRGLYDFLWNDFTFSAGLDVMVEDGESKTYNDKMAKYTWEPGSQRQTVTSPYLGIRYDFHLDDEWTLTPSVGTKYYFCSDFDDEWAPSAAIDLGKKEYGVFASWARGVHYPGLVFLANRESWKSLDCNAEIMDTFTAGFRGNWEDLLTAHIASFHNHVSDRLDQDEKGFYHNAGELDATGIEGTLRYNPTDDLSFYGGVAFAYAQQRHVSRLPKFTSTIGMSWKIIDYVTFDADVEYSDKMYAYTARSSSPSDLAQVPRFWTANVRIALDTRVILPVDGEWFVACENVLDRRYEYFPGYEMPGAMLYAGMKIKF
;
A
#
# COMPACT_ATOMS: atom_id res chain seq x y z
N MET A 1 -37.39 1.29 -6.18
CA MET A 1 -37.66 2.50 -6.99
C MET A 1 -37.70 3.68 -6.01
N VAL A 2 -36.57 4.31 -5.79
CA VAL A 2 -36.43 5.51 -4.93
C VAL A 2 -36.00 6.64 -5.84
N LEU A 3 -36.88 7.62 -6.01
CA LEU A 3 -36.58 8.85 -6.73
C LEU A 3 -35.67 9.72 -5.84
N VAL A 4 -34.50 10.06 -6.36
CA VAL A 4 -33.65 11.13 -5.80
C VAL A 4 -33.90 12.39 -6.64
N THR A 5 -34.46 13.40 -6.01
CA THR A 5 -34.68 14.71 -6.61
C THR A 5 -33.41 15.53 -6.48
N LEU A 6 -32.74 15.83 -7.58
CA LEU A 6 -31.59 16.76 -7.65
C LEU A 6 -32.09 18.20 -7.63
N ALA A 7 -31.67 18.97 -6.65
CA ALA A 7 -31.81 20.41 -6.66
C ALA A 7 -30.49 21.04 -7.17
N VAL A 8 -30.58 21.81 -8.23
CA VAL A 8 -29.48 22.58 -8.82
C VAL A 8 -29.40 23.92 -8.09
N VAL A 9 -28.26 24.25 -7.51
CA VAL A 9 -27.94 25.59 -6.99
C VAL A 9 -26.73 26.13 -7.73
N SER A 10 -26.90 27.30 -8.33
CA SER A 10 -25.90 28.03 -9.11
C SER A 10 -24.85 28.69 -8.21
N SER A 11 -23.58 28.64 -8.62
CA SER A 11 -22.42 29.20 -7.94
C SER A 11 -22.29 30.71 -8.10
N PHE A 12 -21.89 31.37 -7.01
CA PHE A 12 -21.23 32.67 -7.03
C PHE A 12 -19.78 32.51 -6.60
N ALA A 13 -18.87 33.11 -7.36
CA ALA A 13 -17.45 33.13 -7.08
C ALA A 13 -17.12 34.20 -6.04
N ALA A 14 -16.22 33.89 -5.11
CA ALA A 14 -15.55 34.88 -4.25
C ALA A 14 -14.05 34.55 -4.20
N GLU A 15 -13.28 35.63 -4.21
CA GLU A 15 -11.82 35.70 -4.37
C GLU A 15 -11.04 35.31 -3.10
N ASP A 16 -9.79 34.94 -3.32
CA ASP A 16 -8.73 34.46 -2.43
C ASP A 16 -8.58 35.17 -1.08
N SER A 17 -8.33 34.36 -0.05
CA SER A 17 -7.48 34.76 1.08
C SER A 17 -6.61 33.54 1.51
N ASP A 18 -5.32 33.77 1.45
CA ASP A 18 -4.19 32.87 1.74
C ASP A 18 -4.20 32.45 3.23
N SER A 19 -4.35 31.15 3.52
CA SER A 19 -4.07 30.59 4.83
C SER A 19 -3.21 29.33 4.68
N SER A 20 -1.94 29.48 5.04
CA SER A 20 -0.91 28.45 4.96
C SER A 20 -1.05 27.40 6.08
N VAL A 21 -1.88 26.41 5.88
CA VAL A 21 -1.72 25.12 6.56
C VAL A 21 -0.73 24.33 5.73
N THR A 22 0.42 23.95 6.27
CA THR A 22 1.35 23.08 5.57
C THR A 22 0.71 21.69 5.43
N ASN A 23 -0.16 21.61 4.46
CA ASN A 23 -0.28 20.40 3.69
C ASN A 23 1.14 19.99 3.29
N ILE A 24 1.50 18.73 3.41
CA ILE A 24 2.37 18.16 2.38
C ILE A 24 1.61 18.52 1.11
N GLU A 25 1.97 19.64 0.47
CA GLU A 25 1.48 19.93 -0.85
C GLU A 25 1.89 18.74 -1.70
N VAL A 26 0.95 17.83 -1.86
CA VAL A 26 0.92 17.04 -3.08
C VAL A 26 0.64 18.11 -4.13
N GLU A 27 1.73 18.71 -4.64
CA GLU A 27 1.67 19.59 -5.78
C GLU A 27 0.83 18.82 -6.80
N VAL A 28 -0.41 19.25 -7.00
CA VAL A 28 -1.27 18.70 -8.04
C VAL A 28 -0.64 19.21 -9.32
N ILE A 29 0.44 18.53 -9.71
CA ILE A 29 1.10 18.78 -10.97
C ILE A 29 0.01 18.61 -12.03
N ALA A 30 -0.22 19.64 -12.80
CA ALA A 30 -1.17 19.64 -13.92
C ALA A 30 -0.80 18.62 -15.02
N SER A 31 0.23 17.80 -14.77
CA SER A 31 0.66 16.69 -15.60
C SER A 31 -0.39 15.57 -15.63
N PRO A 32 -0.67 15.01 -16.79
CA PRO A 32 -1.56 13.85 -16.94
C PRO A 32 -1.18 12.65 -16.07
N ILE A 33 0.08 12.50 -15.69
CA ILE A 33 0.57 11.42 -14.83
C ILE A 33 0.96 12.01 -13.47
N ALA A 34 0.12 11.78 -12.48
CA ALA A 34 0.26 12.31 -11.12
C ALA A 34 0.98 11.32 -10.18
N GLN A 35 2.21 10.93 -10.54
CA GLN A 35 3.12 10.18 -9.69
C GLN A 35 4.34 11.06 -9.38
N SER A 36 4.73 11.14 -8.11
CA SER A 36 5.91 11.89 -7.69
C SER A 36 6.87 11.00 -6.92
N GLU A 37 8.13 11.03 -7.28
CA GLU A 37 9.23 10.42 -6.56
C GLU A 37 9.92 11.49 -5.72
N SER A 38 10.19 11.18 -4.47
CA SER A 38 10.89 12.09 -3.60
C SER A 38 11.86 11.37 -2.66
N PHE A 39 12.91 12.07 -2.30
CA PHE A 39 13.80 11.69 -1.23
C PHE A 39 13.59 12.67 -0.07
N THR A 40 13.17 12.14 1.06
CA THR A 40 12.88 12.98 2.22
C THR A 40 14.17 13.39 2.93
N PRO A 41 14.21 14.55 3.60
CA PRO A 41 15.42 15.00 4.31
C PRO A 41 15.90 14.05 5.42
N ASP A 42 15.03 13.16 5.91
CA ASP A 42 15.36 12.10 6.88
C ASP A 42 15.82 10.79 6.21
N GLY A 43 16.00 10.79 4.89
CA GLY A 43 16.65 9.71 4.14
C GLY A 43 15.73 8.66 3.55
N ALA A 44 14.42 8.87 3.49
CA ALA A 44 13.51 7.92 2.89
C ALA A 44 13.32 8.16 1.38
N ASP A 45 13.40 7.07 0.61
CA ASP A 45 13.04 7.02 -0.81
C ASP A 45 11.55 6.68 -0.92
N THR A 46 10.76 7.62 -1.44
CA THR A 46 9.30 7.54 -1.48
C THR A 46 8.73 7.78 -2.87
N VAL A 47 7.61 7.14 -3.15
CA VAL A 47 6.82 7.35 -4.37
C VAL A 47 5.37 7.59 -3.98
N THR A 48 4.79 8.69 -4.42
CA THR A 48 3.38 9.01 -4.20
C THR A 48 2.60 8.91 -5.52
N VAL A 49 1.53 8.12 -5.50
CA VAL A 49 0.57 7.95 -6.59
C VAL A 49 -0.71 8.68 -6.24
N GLY A 50 -1.04 9.75 -6.96
CA GLY A 50 -2.23 10.55 -6.72
C GLY A 50 -3.52 9.97 -7.35
N ALA A 51 -4.67 10.46 -6.92
CA ALA A 51 -6.00 10.04 -7.41
C ALA A 51 -6.13 10.15 -8.94
N GLY A 52 -5.54 11.18 -9.54
CA GLY A 52 -5.52 11.35 -11.00
C GLY A 52 -4.84 10.18 -11.72
N GLN A 53 -3.69 9.72 -11.23
CA GLN A 53 -3.00 8.55 -11.75
C GLN A 53 -3.83 7.27 -11.56
N MET A 54 -4.37 7.04 -10.36
CA MET A 54 -5.22 5.88 -10.08
C MET A 54 -6.42 5.81 -11.04
N SER A 55 -7.07 6.95 -11.31
CA SER A 55 -8.17 7.02 -12.27
C SER A 55 -7.73 6.66 -13.70
N ARG A 56 -6.60 7.19 -14.18
CA ARG A 56 -6.06 6.90 -15.52
C ARG A 56 -5.67 5.44 -15.69
N LEU A 57 -5.11 4.83 -14.65
CA LEU A 57 -4.81 3.39 -14.62
C LEU A 57 -6.07 2.52 -14.53
N THR A 58 -7.24 3.10 -14.29
CA THR A 58 -8.47 2.39 -13.91
C THR A 58 -8.16 1.44 -12.74
N ALA A 59 -7.42 1.96 -11.76
CA ALA A 59 -6.93 1.15 -10.66
C ALA A 59 -8.08 0.61 -9.82
N GLN A 60 -8.06 -0.69 -9.57
CA GLN A 60 -9.09 -1.39 -8.81
C GLN A 60 -8.61 -1.83 -7.42
N ASP A 61 -7.31 -1.95 -7.25
CA ASP A 61 -6.65 -2.42 -6.05
C ASP A 61 -5.22 -1.84 -5.95
N LEU A 62 -4.52 -2.13 -4.87
CA LEU A 62 -3.13 -1.70 -4.69
C LEU A 62 -2.21 -2.21 -5.82
N GLN A 63 -2.45 -3.41 -6.37
CA GLN A 63 -1.64 -3.93 -7.47
C GLN A 63 -1.73 -3.03 -8.70
N THR A 64 -2.94 -2.70 -9.12
CA THR A 64 -3.16 -1.86 -10.30
C THR A 64 -2.75 -0.40 -10.06
N ALA A 65 -2.90 0.11 -8.83
CA ALA A 65 -2.44 1.45 -8.47
C ALA A 65 -0.90 1.57 -8.47
N LEU A 66 -0.21 0.54 -8.00
CA LEU A 66 1.25 0.54 -7.81
C LEU A 66 2.05 -0.06 -8.97
N ARG A 67 1.40 -0.51 -10.04
CA ARG A 67 2.09 -1.18 -11.17
C ARG A 67 3.14 -0.32 -11.87
N HIS A 68 3.09 0.99 -11.71
CA HIS A 68 4.07 1.93 -12.24
C HIS A 68 5.19 2.27 -11.25
N VAL A 69 5.15 1.74 -10.02
CA VAL A 69 6.16 2.01 -8.99
C VAL A 69 7.30 1.00 -9.11
N PRO A 70 8.51 1.41 -9.54
CA PRO A 70 9.63 0.50 -9.68
C PRO A 70 10.03 -0.14 -8.35
N GLY A 71 10.46 -1.41 -8.38
CA GLY A 71 10.92 -2.15 -7.20
C GLY A 71 9.79 -2.66 -6.30
N VAL A 72 8.52 -2.42 -6.68
CA VAL A 72 7.34 -2.95 -6.01
C VAL A 72 6.75 -4.09 -6.84
N SER A 73 6.51 -5.23 -6.21
CA SER A 73 5.85 -6.39 -6.81
C SER A 73 4.61 -6.76 -6.00
N VAL A 74 3.48 -6.87 -6.64
CA VAL A 74 2.21 -7.21 -5.99
C VAL A 74 1.64 -8.47 -6.62
N SER A 75 1.21 -9.42 -5.81
CA SER A 75 0.59 -10.64 -6.30
C SER A 75 -0.92 -10.49 -6.42
N ARG A 76 -1.46 -10.93 -7.55
CA ARG A 76 -2.90 -10.93 -7.83
C ARG A 76 -3.25 -12.15 -8.68
N TYR A 77 -4.46 -12.65 -8.63
CA TYR A 77 -4.96 -13.73 -9.49
C TYR A 77 -6.47 -13.64 -9.77
N SER A 78 -7.14 -12.62 -9.25
CA SER A 78 -8.58 -12.40 -9.47
C SER A 78 -8.81 -11.00 -10.03
N PRO A 79 -9.88 -10.77 -10.81
CA PRO A 79 -10.27 -9.43 -11.24
C PRO A 79 -10.64 -8.53 -10.06
N ILE A 80 -11.27 -9.08 -9.03
CA ILE A 80 -11.68 -8.38 -7.82
C ILE A 80 -11.38 -9.27 -6.63
N GLY A 81 -10.80 -8.69 -5.57
CA GLY A 81 -10.42 -9.39 -4.37
C GLY A 81 -9.15 -10.23 -4.50
N SER A 82 -8.58 -10.56 -3.37
CA SER A 82 -7.42 -11.42 -3.27
C SER A 82 -7.65 -12.51 -2.24
N PHE A 83 -7.16 -13.69 -2.54
CA PHE A 83 -7.24 -14.79 -1.61
C PHE A 83 -6.03 -14.77 -0.67
N GLY A 84 -6.27 -14.43 0.56
CA GLY A 84 -5.34 -14.19 1.67
C GLY A 84 -3.89 -14.63 1.61
N GLY A 85 -3.03 -13.77 2.05
CA GLY A 85 -1.65 -14.07 2.37
C GLY A 85 -0.78 -14.50 1.19
N ALA A 86 -0.21 -15.68 1.30
CA ALA A 86 0.84 -16.20 0.43
C ALA A 86 0.46 -16.37 -1.04
N GLN A 87 -0.80 -16.51 -1.36
CA GLN A 87 -1.23 -16.85 -2.72
C GLN A 87 -1.68 -15.68 -3.55
N GLY A 88 -2.30 -14.71 -2.94
CA GLY A 88 -2.75 -13.52 -3.63
C GLY A 88 -2.74 -12.33 -2.70
N GLY A 89 -2.47 -11.15 -3.25
CA GLY A 89 -2.63 -9.95 -2.51
C GLY A 89 -1.49 -9.57 -1.55
N SER A 90 -0.30 -10.08 -1.76
CA SER A 90 0.88 -9.64 -1.00
C SER A 90 1.72 -8.66 -1.78
N VAL A 91 2.31 -7.70 -1.08
CA VAL A 91 3.21 -6.68 -1.62
C VAL A 91 4.63 -6.96 -1.18
N TYR A 92 5.56 -6.83 -2.10
CA TYR A 92 7.00 -7.01 -1.87
C TYR A 92 7.73 -5.77 -2.37
N VAL A 93 8.67 -5.27 -1.60
CA VAL A 93 9.46 -4.09 -1.94
C VAL A 93 10.94 -4.46 -1.95
N ARG A 94 11.62 -4.29 -3.10
CA ARG A 94 13.07 -4.55 -3.24
C ARG A 94 13.52 -5.92 -2.71
N GLY A 95 12.65 -6.94 -2.84
CA GLY A 95 12.92 -8.32 -2.42
C GLY A 95 12.67 -8.62 -0.95
N THR A 96 12.16 -7.68 -0.17
CA THR A 96 11.75 -7.92 1.22
C THR A 96 10.31 -8.46 1.29
N GLY A 97 9.92 -9.07 2.41
CA GLY A 97 8.58 -9.62 2.66
C GLY A 97 8.47 -11.12 2.44
N GLU A 98 9.58 -11.86 2.40
CA GLU A 98 9.60 -13.29 2.04
C GLU A 98 9.25 -14.23 3.20
N SER A 99 9.68 -13.94 4.43
CA SER A 99 9.49 -14.81 5.61
C SER A 99 8.01 -15.04 5.95
N ARG A 100 7.20 -14.01 5.84
CA ARG A 100 5.74 -14.06 5.73
C ARG A 100 5.36 -13.21 4.52
N PRO A 101 4.43 -13.64 3.66
CA PRO A 101 4.11 -12.91 2.45
C PRO A 101 3.74 -11.44 2.71
N GLY A 102 4.66 -10.53 2.38
CA GLY A 102 4.53 -9.10 2.68
C GLY A 102 4.72 -8.72 4.15
N GLY A 103 5.11 -9.63 5.03
CA GLY A 103 5.10 -9.43 6.49
C GLY A 103 6.02 -8.33 7.01
N SER A 104 7.09 -8.02 6.31
CA SER A 104 8.00 -6.93 6.66
C SER A 104 7.59 -5.56 6.08
N LEU A 105 6.40 -5.48 5.47
CA LEU A 105 5.79 -4.26 4.98
C LEU A 105 4.53 -3.95 5.80
N THR A 106 4.35 -2.70 6.20
CA THR A 106 3.10 -2.24 6.79
C THR A 106 2.25 -1.46 5.78
N VAL A 107 0.95 -1.69 5.80
CA VAL A 107 -0.02 -0.86 5.08
C VAL A 107 -0.75 -0.01 6.10
N LEU A 108 -0.82 1.27 5.82
CA LEU A 108 -1.42 2.28 6.67
C LEU A 108 -2.61 2.91 5.95
N GLN A 109 -3.70 3.15 6.66
CA GLN A 109 -4.81 3.97 6.20
C GLN A 109 -4.85 5.22 7.09
N ASP A 110 -4.52 6.38 6.54
CA ASP A 110 -4.34 7.64 7.30
C ASP A 110 -3.38 7.49 8.50
N GLY A 111 -2.32 6.68 8.32
CA GLY A 111 -1.37 6.36 9.38
C GLY A 111 -1.79 5.25 10.34
N VAL A 112 -3.01 4.69 10.26
CA VAL A 112 -3.45 3.53 11.06
C VAL A 112 -2.98 2.24 10.41
N PRO A 113 -2.24 1.35 11.11
CA PRO A 113 -1.87 0.05 10.57
C PRO A 113 -3.11 -0.81 10.29
N THR A 114 -3.19 -1.38 9.07
CA THR A 114 -4.26 -2.26 8.61
C THR A 114 -3.74 -3.65 8.26
N VAL A 115 -2.78 -4.12 9.02
CA VAL A 115 -2.16 -5.44 8.88
C VAL A 115 -2.91 -6.45 9.73
N GLY A 116 -3.05 -7.68 9.29
CA GLY A 116 -3.57 -8.75 10.15
C GLY A 116 -2.50 -9.16 11.17
N SER A 117 -2.46 -8.51 12.32
CA SER A 117 -1.38 -8.61 13.33
C SER A 117 -1.13 -10.03 13.81
N PHE A 118 -2.16 -10.87 13.90
CA PHE A 118 -1.96 -12.26 14.32
C PHE A 118 -0.95 -13.01 13.43
N PHE A 119 -1.05 -12.85 12.10
CA PHE A 119 -0.13 -13.44 11.13
C PHE A 119 0.95 -12.46 10.66
N ASN A 120 0.82 -11.19 11.00
CA ASN A 120 1.69 -10.09 10.65
C ASN A 120 2.00 -10.02 9.14
N HIS A 121 0.95 -9.97 8.33
CA HIS A 121 1.08 -9.68 6.91
C HIS A 121 -0.10 -8.86 6.37
N PRO A 122 0.13 -7.99 5.40
CA PRO A 122 -0.92 -7.20 4.81
C PRO A 122 -1.89 -8.09 4.03
N LEU A 123 -3.18 -7.76 4.13
CA LEU A 123 -4.23 -8.35 3.33
C LEU A 123 -4.78 -7.26 2.41
N LEU A 124 -4.59 -7.39 1.10
CA LEU A 124 -4.99 -6.33 0.16
C LEU A 124 -6.50 -6.07 0.20
N ASP A 125 -7.30 -7.09 0.55
CA ASP A 125 -8.75 -6.97 0.69
C ASP A 125 -9.19 -6.05 1.84
N LEU A 126 -8.31 -5.79 2.82
CA LEU A 126 -8.56 -4.84 3.90
C LEU A 126 -8.14 -3.41 3.56
N ASN A 127 -7.55 -3.20 2.39
CA ASN A 127 -6.91 -1.97 1.97
C ASN A 127 -7.49 -1.45 0.65
N PRO A 128 -8.78 -1.03 0.64
CA PRO A 128 -9.43 -0.48 -0.55
C PRO A 128 -8.84 0.88 -0.91
N ILE A 129 -8.62 1.09 -2.21
CA ILE A 129 -8.10 2.36 -2.73
C ILE A 129 -9.18 3.37 -3.11
N ASP A 130 -10.46 2.99 -3.05
CA ASP A 130 -11.61 3.76 -3.54
C ASP A 130 -11.73 5.15 -2.94
N PHE A 131 -11.28 5.30 -1.71
CA PHE A 131 -11.37 6.56 -0.98
C PHE A 131 -10.03 7.30 -0.92
N SER A 132 -8.98 6.74 -1.51
CA SER A 132 -7.66 7.32 -1.43
C SER A 132 -7.53 8.56 -2.30
N GLU A 133 -7.03 9.64 -1.73
CA GLU A 133 -6.55 10.82 -2.43
C GLU A 133 -5.16 10.59 -2.99
N SER A 134 -4.33 9.89 -2.20
CA SER A 134 -2.99 9.47 -2.59
C SER A 134 -2.57 8.17 -1.91
N ILE A 135 -1.59 7.50 -2.50
CA ILE A 135 -0.92 6.32 -1.96
C ILE A 135 0.57 6.59 -1.98
N THR A 136 1.20 6.63 -0.81
CA THR A 136 2.65 6.83 -0.68
C THR A 136 3.35 5.53 -0.31
N VAL A 137 4.27 5.08 -1.16
CA VAL A 137 5.14 3.94 -0.90
C VAL A 137 6.47 4.45 -0.38
N THR A 138 6.86 4.03 0.82
CA THR A 138 8.19 4.26 1.39
C THR A 138 9.00 2.97 1.23
N LYS A 139 10.05 3.00 0.40
CA LYS A 139 10.80 1.81 -0.02
C LYS A 139 11.96 1.43 0.89
N THR A 140 12.29 2.28 1.85
CA THR A 140 13.39 2.10 2.80
C THR A 140 12.87 2.10 4.23
N PRO A 141 13.58 1.51 5.20
CA PRO A 141 13.26 1.73 6.60
C PRO A 141 13.24 3.23 6.89
N ARG A 142 12.22 3.64 7.62
CA ARG A 142 12.04 5.02 8.04
C ARG A 142 11.75 5.08 9.54
N PRO A 143 12.77 4.94 10.40
CA PRO A 143 12.58 4.89 11.85
C PRO A 143 11.77 6.07 12.38
N ARG A 144 11.87 7.22 11.75
CA ARG A 144 11.13 8.43 12.11
C ARG A 144 9.60 8.23 12.13
N THR A 145 9.04 7.59 11.08
CA THR A 145 7.57 7.53 10.87
C THR A 145 7.02 6.12 10.76
N VAL A 146 7.87 5.11 10.64
CA VAL A 146 7.44 3.72 10.47
C VAL A 146 8.01 2.88 11.60
N SER A 147 7.17 2.09 12.24
CA SER A 147 7.54 1.14 13.27
C SER A 147 7.19 -0.27 12.82
N ASN A 148 8.00 -1.23 13.27
CA ASN A 148 7.78 -2.66 13.04
C ASN A 148 7.64 -3.05 11.56
N ALA A 149 8.39 -2.39 10.66
CA ALA A 149 8.40 -2.71 9.23
C ALA A 149 9.65 -2.16 8.53
N PHE A 150 10.01 -2.78 7.40
CA PHE A 150 11.12 -2.35 6.53
C PHE A 150 10.69 -1.35 5.46
N SER A 151 9.42 -1.39 5.09
CA SER A 151 8.81 -0.49 4.10
C SER A 151 7.35 -0.25 4.46
N SER A 152 6.74 0.77 3.87
CA SER A 152 5.32 1.06 4.13
C SER A 152 4.59 1.54 2.89
N ILE A 153 3.28 1.31 2.89
CA ILE A 153 2.33 1.94 1.98
C ILE A 153 1.36 2.72 2.85
N ASP A 154 1.25 4.02 2.67
CA ASP A 154 0.30 4.88 3.39
C ASP A 154 -0.74 5.44 2.41
N MET A 155 -2.01 5.16 2.67
CA MET A 155 -3.14 5.61 1.89
C MET A 155 -3.80 6.77 2.61
N THR A 156 -3.78 7.96 1.99
CA THR A 156 -4.45 9.15 2.52
C THR A 156 -5.88 9.21 2.02
N THR A 157 -6.82 9.35 2.92
CA THR A 157 -8.25 9.44 2.58
C THR A 157 -8.61 10.80 2.04
N TRP A 158 -9.39 10.81 0.99
CA TRP A 158 -9.94 12.00 0.37
C TRP A 158 -10.73 12.87 1.37
N ARG A 159 -10.57 14.18 1.25
CA ARG A 159 -11.36 15.19 1.95
C ARG A 159 -11.78 16.33 1.02
N GLN A 160 -12.80 17.09 1.41
CA GLN A 160 -13.14 18.34 0.74
C GLN A 160 -12.18 19.44 1.23
N HIS A 161 -11.30 19.91 0.32
CA HIS A 161 -10.32 20.95 0.63
C HIS A 161 -10.86 22.36 0.42
N LYS A 162 -11.76 22.53 -0.55
CA LYS A 162 -12.32 23.84 -0.94
C LYS A 162 -13.63 24.08 -0.23
N GLU A 163 -13.89 25.35 0.09
CA GLU A 163 -15.19 25.79 0.61
C GLU A 163 -16.36 25.29 -0.25
N GLY A 164 -17.42 24.85 0.41
CA GLY A 164 -18.61 24.30 -0.22
C GLY A 164 -18.66 22.78 -0.23
N TYR A 165 -19.44 22.26 -1.16
CA TYR A 165 -19.67 20.81 -1.31
C TYR A 165 -18.83 20.26 -2.45
N GLY A 166 -18.44 19.00 -2.35
CA GLY A 166 -17.79 18.30 -3.45
C GLY A 166 -17.97 16.80 -3.29
N GLY A 167 -17.79 16.06 -4.37
CA GLY A 167 -17.91 14.63 -4.35
C GLY A 167 -17.64 13.97 -5.68
N GLU A 168 -17.63 12.66 -5.66
CA GLU A 168 -17.43 11.82 -6.84
C GLU A 168 -18.29 10.57 -6.74
N ALA A 169 -18.93 10.18 -7.84
CA ALA A 169 -19.62 8.92 -7.98
C ALA A 169 -19.10 8.19 -9.20
N GLU A 170 -18.83 6.89 -9.06
CA GLU A 170 -18.36 6.03 -10.14
C GLU A 170 -19.22 4.76 -10.21
N ALA A 171 -19.51 4.32 -11.44
CA ALA A 171 -20.08 3.00 -11.70
C ALA A 171 -19.48 2.43 -12.98
N ALA A 172 -19.04 1.17 -12.94
CA ALA A 172 -18.48 0.47 -14.08
C ALA A 172 -18.93 -0.99 -14.12
N TRP A 173 -19.08 -1.52 -15.31
CA TRP A 173 -19.35 -2.93 -15.60
C TRP A 173 -18.21 -3.50 -16.43
N GLY A 174 -17.86 -4.74 -16.16
CA GLY A 174 -16.75 -5.39 -16.81
C GLY A 174 -17.01 -6.86 -17.14
N ARG A 175 -16.01 -7.46 -17.77
CA ARG A 175 -16.00 -8.90 -18.07
C ARG A 175 -16.10 -9.71 -16.75
N PHE A 176 -16.55 -10.95 -16.84
CA PHE A 176 -16.78 -11.85 -15.69
C PHE A 176 -17.86 -11.36 -14.73
N ASP A 177 -18.90 -10.76 -15.27
CA ASP A 177 -20.00 -10.13 -14.52
C ASP A 177 -19.50 -9.19 -13.42
N SER A 178 -18.39 -8.50 -13.71
CA SER A 178 -17.81 -7.55 -12.76
C SER A 178 -18.64 -6.28 -12.71
N PHE A 179 -18.94 -5.84 -11.49
CA PHE A 179 -19.57 -4.54 -11.22
C PHE A 179 -18.75 -3.81 -10.16
N ILE A 180 -18.51 -2.54 -10.38
CA ILE A 180 -17.72 -1.67 -9.52
C ILE A 180 -18.50 -0.39 -9.31
N SER A 181 -18.64 0.06 -8.07
CA SER A 181 -19.27 1.34 -7.78
C SER A 181 -18.66 1.98 -6.54
N SER A 182 -18.56 3.30 -6.54
CA SER A 182 -18.17 4.08 -5.38
C SER A 182 -18.89 5.43 -5.36
N LEU A 183 -19.07 5.97 -4.16
CA LEU A 183 -19.60 7.30 -3.91
C LEU A 183 -18.83 7.91 -2.74
N LYS A 184 -18.35 9.13 -2.93
CA LYS A 184 -17.81 9.96 -1.84
C LYS A 184 -18.35 11.37 -1.97
N ALA A 185 -18.64 11.99 -0.84
CA ALA A 185 -19.09 13.37 -0.75
C ALA A 185 -18.54 14.04 0.51
N GLY A 186 -18.35 15.34 0.45
CA GLY A 186 -17.84 16.11 1.56
C GLY A 186 -18.27 17.56 1.49
N VAL A 187 -18.05 18.24 2.60
CA VAL A 187 -18.33 19.67 2.79
C VAL A 187 -17.17 20.29 3.56
N LYS A 188 -16.81 21.51 3.20
CA LYS A 188 -15.98 22.41 4.02
C LYS A 188 -16.78 23.70 4.22
N ASP A 189 -16.90 24.13 5.48
CA ASP A 189 -17.57 25.38 5.87
C ASP A 189 -16.75 26.05 6.98
N GLY A 190 -15.97 27.05 6.59
CA GLY A 190 -15.03 27.71 7.49
C GLY A 190 -14.04 26.73 8.11
N PRO A 191 -13.97 26.64 9.45
CA PRO A 191 -13.01 25.77 10.13
C PRO A 191 -13.40 24.28 10.14
N VAL A 192 -14.58 23.92 9.65
CA VAL A 192 -15.09 22.53 9.75
C VAL A 192 -15.13 21.86 8.39
N ASP A 193 -14.65 20.65 8.31
CA ASP A 193 -14.87 19.78 7.15
C ASP A 193 -15.44 18.43 7.57
N ALA A 194 -16.19 17.81 6.67
CA ALA A 194 -16.67 16.45 6.83
C ALA A 194 -16.75 15.76 5.47
N ALA A 195 -16.46 14.46 5.45
CA ALA A 195 -16.59 13.65 4.27
C ALA A 195 -17.02 12.23 4.64
N ALA A 196 -17.77 11.58 3.74
CA ALA A 196 -18.15 10.19 3.87
C ALA A 196 -18.27 9.55 2.48
N GLY A 197 -18.17 8.22 2.44
CA GLY A 197 -18.35 7.47 1.21
C GLY A 197 -18.51 5.99 1.44
N GLY A 198 -18.84 5.28 0.35
CA GLY A 198 -18.96 3.83 0.30
C GLY A 198 -18.54 3.30 -1.06
N TYR A 199 -18.14 2.03 -1.11
CA TYR A 199 -17.88 1.30 -2.34
C TYR A 199 -18.51 -0.09 -2.30
N TYR A 200 -18.79 -0.63 -3.47
CA TYR A 200 -19.21 -2.00 -3.66
C TYR A 200 -18.63 -2.55 -4.95
N ARG A 201 -18.08 -3.76 -4.89
CA ARG A 201 -17.48 -4.46 -6.02
C ARG A 201 -17.86 -5.92 -5.98
N THR A 202 -18.13 -6.49 -7.14
CA THR A 202 -18.39 -7.93 -7.29
C THR A 202 -17.89 -8.45 -8.63
N SER A 203 -17.56 -9.72 -8.69
CA SER A 203 -17.21 -10.45 -9.90
C SER A 203 -17.44 -11.94 -9.71
N GLU A 204 -17.92 -12.63 -10.75
CA GLU A 204 -17.96 -14.10 -10.79
C GLU A 204 -16.56 -14.72 -10.97
N GLY A 205 -15.58 -13.90 -11.37
CA GLY A 205 -14.21 -14.36 -11.62
C GLY A 205 -14.03 -15.07 -12.96
N ALA A 206 -12.78 -15.28 -13.33
CA ALA A 206 -12.42 -15.87 -14.63
C ALA A 206 -12.39 -17.41 -14.63
N ARG A 207 -12.56 -18.04 -13.47
CA ARG A 207 -12.47 -19.48 -13.23
C ARG A 207 -13.60 -19.93 -12.31
N ASP A 208 -13.91 -21.20 -12.34
CA ASP A 208 -14.80 -21.81 -11.34
C ASP A 208 -14.24 -21.57 -9.93
N HIS A 209 -15.11 -21.25 -8.98
CA HIS A 209 -14.74 -20.91 -7.59
C HIS A 209 -13.78 -19.71 -7.47
N ASN A 210 -13.99 -18.67 -8.27
CA ASN A 210 -13.20 -17.44 -8.25
C ASN A 210 -14.06 -16.18 -8.05
N ALA A 211 -15.25 -16.34 -7.55
CA ALA A 211 -16.13 -15.21 -7.27
C ALA A 211 -15.63 -14.39 -6.08
N ALA A 212 -15.86 -13.09 -6.15
CA ALA A 212 -15.48 -12.14 -5.11
C ALA A 212 -16.55 -11.07 -4.92
N GLU A 213 -16.70 -10.63 -3.68
CA GLU A 213 -17.54 -9.51 -3.28
C GLU A 213 -16.79 -8.68 -2.24
N MET A 214 -16.75 -7.37 -2.45
CA MET A 214 -16.08 -6.43 -1.55
C MET A 214 -16.95 -5.21 -1.33
N SER A 215 -16.97 -4.69 -0.12
CA SER A 215 -17.66 -3.45 0.23
C SER A 215 -16.94 -2.73 1.35
N GLY A 216 -17.21 -1.43 1.48
CA GLY A 216 -16.66 -0.67 2.57
C GLY A 216 -17.23 0.75 2.61
N ALA A 217 -16.85 1.45 3.67
CA ALA A 217 -17.26 2.81 3.91
C ALA A 217 -16.18 3.58 4.66
N PHE A 218 -16.20 4.90 4.53
CA PHE A 218 -15.43 5.78 5.38
C PHE A 218 -16.29 6.96 5.86
N ALA A 219 -15.88 7.54 6.96
CA ALA A 219 -16.36 8.83 7.44
C ALA A 219 -15.23 9.58 8.11
N ARG A 220 -15.13 10.87 7.85
CA ARG A 220 -14.20 11.75 8.54
C ARG A 220 -14.89 13.05 8.91
N ALA A 221 -14.44 13.67 9.99
CA ALA A 221 -14.84 15.00 10.39
C ALA A 221 -13.64 15.71 10.99
N GLY A 222 -13.38 16.93 10.55
CA GLY A 222 -12.26 17.73 10.95
C GLY A 222 -12.68 19.12 11.43
N VAL A 223 -11.87 19.69 12.31
CA VAL A 223 -12.03 21.07 12.77
C VAL A 223 -10.68 21.73 12.92
N GLU A 224 -10.51 22.86 12.24
CA GLU A 224 -9.39 23.79 12.43
C GLU A 224 -9.69 24.64 13.66
N PHE A 225 -8.72 24.82 14.56
CA PHE A 225 -8.85 25.70 15.72
C PHE A 225 -7.52 26.40 16.00
N GLY A 226 -7.61 27.57 16.62
CA GLY A 226 -6.43 28.44 16.65
C GLY A 226 -6.09 28.94 15.25
N GLU A 227 -4.81 29.06 14.96
CA GLU A 227 -4.30 29.49 13.64
C GLU A 227 -3.75 28.34 12.82
N THR A 228 -3.41 27.20 13.46
CA THR A 228 -2.52 26.18 12.87
C THR A 228 -2.80 24.76 13.35
N ASP A 229 -3.83 24.55 14.16
CA ASP A 229 -4.16 23.23 14.67
C ASP A 229 -5.39 22.65 13.98
N TYR A 230 -5.33 21.34 13.66
CA TYR A 230 -6.41 20.63 13.01
C TYR A 230 -6.66 19.27 13.69
N LEU A 231 -7.86 19.10 14.23
CA LEU A 231 -8.30 17.86 14.85
C LEU A 231 -9.21 17.09 13.92
N THR A 232 -8.89 15.84 13.65
CA THR A 232 -9.66 14.97 12.74
C THR A 232 -10.04 13.67 13.42
N PHE A 233 -11.30 13.29 13.30
CA PHE A 233 -11.78 11.92 13.52
C PHE A 233 -11.92 11.21 12.17
N ILE A 234 -11.45 9.95 12.10
CA ILE A 234 -11.47 9.13 10.89
C ILE A 234 -11.98 7.75 11.23
N TYR A 235 -12.88 7.24 10.40
CA TYR A 235 -13.41 5.88 10.45
C TYR A 235 -13.32 5.24 9.08
N HIS A 236 -12.87 3.98 9.03
CA HIS A 236 -12.92 3.14 7.83
C HIS A 236 -13.46 1.77 8.16
N ARG A 237 -14.18 1.19 7.19
CA ARG A 237 -14.60 -0.19 7.17
C ARG A 237 -14.29 -0.83 5.82
N ALA A 238 -13.74 -2.03 5.85
CA ALA A 238 -13.60 -2.89 4.68
C ALA A 238 -14.11 -4.29 4.99
N ASP A 239 -14.91 -4.84 4.09
CA ASP A 239 -15.43 -6.22 4.12
C ASP A 239 -15.13 -6.90 2.78
N SER A 240 -14.66 -8.14 2.81
CA SER A 240 -14.35 -8.93 1.62
C SER A 240 -14.80 -10.38 1.79
N SER A 241 -15.23 -10.97 0.69
CA SER A 241 -15.59 -12.38 0.60
C SER A 241 -15.11 -12.92 -0.74
N VAL A 242 -14.06 -13.73 -0.74
CA VAL A 242 -13.37 -14.21 -1.94
C VAL A 242 -13.31 -15.73 -1.95
N GLN A 243 -13.55 -16.34 -3.10
CA GLN A 243 -13.36 -17.76 -3.32
C GLN A 243 -11.95 -18.05 -3.85
N ASP A 244 -11.39 -19.20 -3.52
CA ASP A 244 -10.10 -19.65 -4.04
C ASP A 244 -10.30 -20.68 -5.16
N PRO A 245 -9.92 -20.36 -6.40
CA PRO A 245 -10.04 -21.29 -7.51
C PRO A 245 -9.06 -22.47 -7.45
N GLY A 246 -8.07 -22.41 -6.55
CA GLY A 246 -6.96 -23.35 -6.50
C GLY A 246 -6.01 -23.26 -7.71
N PRO A 247 -4.81 -23.83 -7.63
CA PRO A 247 -3.88 -23.89 -8.75
C PRO A 247 -4.38 -24.83 -9.86
N TYR A 248 -4.10 -24.51 -11.13
CA TYR A 248 -4.51 -25.32 -12.28
C TYR A 248 -4.04 -26.77 -12.26
N ASN A 249 -2.92 -27.03 -11.63
CA ASN A 249 -2.29 -28.36 -11.61
C ASN A 249 -2.82 -29.28 -10.51
N MET A 250 -3.72 -28.81 -9.67
CA MET A 250 -4.35 -29.62 -8.62
C MET A 250 -5.84 -29.79 -8.93
N PRO A 251 -6.41 -31.01 -8.65
CA PRO A 251 -7.84 -31.15 -8.69
C PRO A 251 -8.43 -30.05 -7.80
N THR A 252 -9.25 -29.18 -8.38
CA THR A 252 -9.80 -28.02 -7.67
C THR A 252 -10.48 -28.49 -6.40
N PRO A 253 -9.92 -28.27 -5.22
CA PRO A 253 -10.64 -28.56 -3.99
C PRO A 253 -11.80 -27.57 -3.94
N LYS A 254 -12.91 -27.98 -3.40
CA LYS A 254 -14.02 -27.08 -3.09
C LYS A 254 -13.60 -26.16 -1.95
N VAL A 255 -12.84 -25.15 -2.25
CA VAL A 255 -12.56 -24.07 -1.33
C VAL A 255 -13.76 -23.17 -1.33
N GLU A 256 -14.32 -22.93 -0.17
CA GLU A 256 -15.56 -22.21 -0.16
C GLU A 256 -15.35 -20.72 -0.07
N GLN A 257 -14.68 -20.24 0.94
CA GLN A 257 -14.72 -18.79 1.14
C GLN A 257 -13.65 -18.30 2.10
N PHE A 258 -12.99 -17.25 1.72
CA PHE A 258 -12.13 -16.42 2.56
C PHE A 258 -12.84 -15.10 2.81
N LYS A 259 -13.23 -14.83 4.06
CA LYS A 259 -13.87 -13.58 4.47
C LYS A 259 -12.93 -12.80 5.37
N THR A 260 -12.77 -11.53 5.05
CA THR A 260 -12.02 -10.58 5.87
C THR A 260 -12.85 -9.36 6.16
N SER A 261 -12.70 -8.79 7.34
CA SER A 261 -13.27 -7.49 7.66
C SER A 261 -12.36 -6.74 8.62
N ILE A 262 -12.39 -5.42 8.53
CA ILE A 262 -11.71 -4.53 9.47
C ILE A 262 -12.52 -3.26 9.67
N ASP A 263 -12.57 -2.79 10.92
CA ASP A 263 -13.04 -1.47 11.29
C ASP A 263 -11.86 -0.69 11.90
N THR A 264 -11.56 0.49 11.40
CA THR A 264 -10.50 1.35 11.95
C THR A 264 -11.06 2.68 12.42
N TYR A 265 -10.51 3.17 13.52
CA TYR A 265 -10.88 4.44 14.14
C TYR A 265 -9.61 5.19 14.50
N ALA A 266 -9.55 6.47 14.17
CA ALA A 266 -8.45 7.33 14.57
C ALA A 266 -8.96 8.70 15.02
N LEU A 267 -8.27 9.26 15.99
CA LEU A 267 -8.35 10.67 16.36
C LEU A 267 -6.96 11.27 16.22
N ARG A 268 -6.81 12.24 15.31
CA ARG A 268 -5.55 12.83 14.92
C ARG A 268 -5.58 14.35 15.13
N LEU A 269 -4.59 14.84 15.85
CA LEU A 269 -4.29 16.26 16.00
C LEU A 269 -3.05 16.57 15.17
N GLU A 270 -3.14 17.50 14.26
CA GLU A 270 -2.03 18.08 13.51
C GLU A 270 -1.78 19.51 13.98
N SER A 271 -0.51 19.88 14.07
CA SER A 271 -0.10 21.24 14.49
C SER A 271 0.99 21.75 13.55
N ASP A 272 0.86 22.98 13.08
CA ASP A 272 1.82 23.64 12.19
C ASP A 272 2.13 25.06 12.64
N HIS A 273 2.91 25.18 13.72
CA HIS A 273 3.35 26.44 14.28
C HIS A 273 4.72 26.84 13.72
N GLU A 274 5.07 28.13 13.79
CA GLU A 274 6.35 28.64 13.30
C GLU A 274 7.57 27.92 13.88
N TRP A 275 7.50 27.45 15.14
CA TRP A 275 8.61 26.84 15.83
C TRP A 275 8.48 25.32 16.07
N PHE A 276 7.32 24.73 15.79
CA PHE A 276 7.13 23.28 15.75
C PHE A 276 6.01 22.87 14.81
N LYS A 277 6.18 21.67 14.21
CA LYS A 277 5.20 21.02 13.34
C LYS A 277 5.10 19.57 13.70
N GLY A 278 3.93 18.98 13.59
CA GLY A 278 3.80 17.56 13.85
C GLY A 278 2.38 17.08 14.04
N TYR A 279 2.27 15.86 14.56
CA TYR A 279 0.97 15.26 14.84
C TYR A 279 1.01 14.35 16.06
N SER A 280 -0.17 14.15 16.64
CA SER A 280 -0.48 13.11 17.62
C SER A 280 -1.72 12.36 17.19
N MET A 281 -1.70 11.03 17.24
CA MET A 281 -2.80 10.20 16.81
C MET A 281 -2.99 9.00 17.74
N GLY A 282 -4.22 8.81 18.24
CA GLY A 282 -4.66 7.56 18.85
C GLY A 282 -5.50 6.76 17.87
N TYR A 283 -5.36 5.44 17.84
CA TYR A 283 -6.09 4.59 16.91
C TYR A 283 -6.50 3.24 17.50
N VAL A 284 -7.51 2.63 16.86
CA VAL A 284 -7.95 1.26 17.09
C VAL A 284 -8.29 0.63 15.73
N ALA A 285 -7.89 -0.63 15.53
CA ALA A 285 -8.26 -1.47 14.39
C ALA A 285 -8.81 -2.81 14.88
N ASP A 286 -10.07 -3.13 14.58
CA ASP A 286 -10.75 -4.39 14.92
C ASP A 286 -10.92 -5.23 13.65
N GLY A 287 -10.17 -6.30 13.53
CA GLY A 287 -10.12 -7.11 12.32
C GLY A 287 -10.49 -8.57 12.53
N ARG A 288 -10.99 -9.18 11.45
CA ARG A 288 -11.45 -10.58 11.44
C ARG A 288 -11.13 -11.29 10.16
N ILE A 289 -10.69 -12.54 10.29
CA ILE A 289 -10.51 -13.48 9.18
C ILE A 289 -11.33 -14.71 9.45
N ARG A 290 -12.09 -15.17 8.45
CA ARG A 290 -12.87 -16.41 8.49
C ARG A 290 -12.57 -17.21 7.23
N TRP A 291 -11.88 -18.30 7.42
CA TRP A 291 -11.57 -19.22 6.36
C TRP A 291 -12.44 -20.45 6.45
N LYS A 292 -13.33 -20.65 5.49
CA LYS A 292 -14.30 -21.73 5.48
C LYS A 292 -13.90 -22.83 4.52
N LYS A 293 -13.89 -24.08 5.00
CA LYS A 293 -13.70 -25.33 4.27
C LYS A 293 -12.43 -25.30 3.42
N ASP A 294 -11.30 -25.18 4.09
CA ASP A 294 -10.01 -25.27 3.45
C ASP A 294 -9.64 -26.73 3.16
N HIS A 295 -9.87 -27.14 1.94
CA HIS A 295 -9.44 -28.46 1.45
C HIS A 295 -7.98 -28.45 0.95
N CYS A 296 -7.34 -27.30 0.90
CA CYS A 296 -6.06 -27.13 0.23
C CYS A 296 -4.85 -27.22 1.15
N GLN A 297 -5.02 -27.20 2.46
CA GLN A 297 -3.87 -27.11 3.36
C GLN A 297 -2.85 -28.23 3.21
N ASP A 298 -3.26 -29.42 2.77
CA ASP A 298 -2.36 -30.59 2.73
C ASP A 298 -2.26 -31.26 1.36
N GLY A 299 -2.89 -30.73 0.30
CA GLY A 299 -3.02 -31.48 -0.96
C GLY A 299 -3.80 -32.80 -0.79
N ASN A 300 -4.34 -33.05 0.39
CA ASN A 300 -5.04 -34.28 0.75
C ASN A 300 -6.54 -34.03 0.73
N LEU A 301 -7.19 -34.45 -0.35
CA LEU A 301 -8.64 -34.40 -0.53
C LEU A 301 -9.43 -35.13 0.58
N ASN A 302 -8.76 -35.91 1.43
CA ASN A 302 -9.33 -36.59 2.58
C ASN A 302 -9.03 -35.87 3.90
N SER A 303 -8.33 -34.74 3.87
CA SER A 303 -8.08 -33.95 5.07
C SER A 303 -9.41 -33.40 5.62
N PRO A 304 -9.59 -33.37 6.93
CA PRO A 304 -10.82 -32.87 7.53
C PRO A 304 -10.97 -31.39 7.21
N THR A 305 -12.07 -31.07 6.60
CA THR A 305 -12.50 -29.71 6.35
C THR A 305 -12.73 -29.00 7.66
N GLY A 306 -12.24 -27.80 7.77
CA GLY A 306 -12.39 -27.01 8.96
C GLY A 306 -12.61 -25.54 8.65
N MET A 307 -12.95 -24.80 9.67
CA MET A 307 -13.02 -23.34 9.65
C MET A 307 -11.89 -22.78 10.50
N SER A 308 -11.03 -21.95 9.91
CA SER A 308 -10.10 -21.13 10.68
C SER A 308 -10.74 -19.77 10.94
N MET A 309 -10.64 -19.33 12.17
CA MET A 309 -11.17 -18.05 12.65
C MET A 309 -10.04 -17.30 13.34
N THR A 310 -9.78 -16.09 12.88
CA THR A 310 -8.80 -15.19 13.51
C THR A 310 -9.50 -13.87 13.79
N ASP A 311 -9.38 -13.39 15.00
CA ASP A 311 -9.86 -12.10 15.46
C ASP A 311 -8.70 -11.34 16.09
N TRP A 312 -8.58 -10.04 15.81
CA TRP A 312 -7.55 -9.19 16.44
C TRP A 312 -8.06 -7.79 16.69
N ILE A 313 -7.52 -7.16 17.70
CA ILE A 313 -7.71 -5.74 17.99
C ILE A 313 -6.34 -5.12 18.19
N ASP A 314 -5.97 -4.23 17.27
CA ASP A 314 -4.76 -3.44 17.38
C ASP A 314 -5.13 -2.04 17.85
N SER A 315 -4.36 -1.50 18.76
CA SER A 315 -4.55 -0.14 19.25
C SER A 315 -3.21 0.52 19.50
N GLY A 316 -3.19 1.84 19.45
CA GLY A 316 -1.93 2.50 19.69
C GLY A 316 -1.99 4.01 19.70
N TYR A 317 -0.81 4.57 19.89
CA TYR A 317 -0.51 5.98 19.78
C TYR A 317 0.65 6.18 18.83
N ARG A 318 0.55 7.20 17.98
CA ARG A 318 1.63 7.66 17.11
C ARG A 318 1.75 9.17 17.22
N GLY A 319 2.94 9.65 17.49
CA GLY A 319 3.21 11.08 17.57
C GLY A 319 4.60 11.40 17.07
N LEU A 320 4.71 12.49 16.32
CA LEU A 320 5.98 13.00 15.82
C LEU A 320 5.91 14.51 15.71
N TYR A 321 6.88 15.19 16.28
CA TYR A 321 7.02 16.64 16.23
C TYR A 321 8.42 17.04 15.80
N ASP A 322 8.49 18.03 14.92
CA ASP A 322 9.69 18.73 14.48
C ASP A 322 9.73 20.10 15.15
N PHE A 323 10.80 20.38 15.88
CA PHE A 323 11.06 21.68 16.49
C PHE A 323 12.07 22.43 15.62
N LEU A 324 11.65 23.59 15.14
CA LEU A 324 12.41 24.41 14.21
C LEU A 324 13.18 25.49 14.97
N TRP A 325 14.48 25.55 14.77
CA TRP A 325 15.33 26.58 15.37
C TRP A 325 16.43 27.00 14.40
N ASN A 326 16.24 28.17 13.79
CA ASN A 326 17.02 28.61 12.63
C ASN A 326 17.03 27.50 11.54
N ASP A 327 18.22 27.07 11.11
CA ASP A 327 18.41 26.01 10.14
C ASP A 327 18.40 24.60 10.75
N PHE A 328 18.20 24.47 12.06
CA PHE A 328 18.06 23.20 12.74
C PHE A 328 16.62 22.74 12.79
N THR A 329 16.42 21.44 12.56
CA THR A 329 15.20 20.74 12.90
C THR A 329 15.51 19.61 13.88
N PHE A 330 14.91 19.66 15.07
CA PHE A 330 14.98 18.60 16.07
C PHE A 330 13.68 17.81 16.01
N SER A 331 13.76 16.51 15.80
CA SER A 331 12.58 15.63 15.73
C SER A 331 12.48 14.81 16.99
N ALA A 332 11.28 14.73 17.58
CA ALA A 332 10.95 13.82 18.67
C ALA A 332 9.64 13.08 18.37
N GLY A 333 9.65 11.78 18.54
CA GLY A 333 8.48 10.94 18.26
C GLY A 333 8.29 9.82 19.27
N LEU A 334 7.09 9.29 19.28
CA LEU A 334 6.73 8.11 20.06
C LEU A 334 5.67 7.32 19.30
N ASP A 335 5.93 6.03 19.10
CA ASP A 335 4.90 5.07 18.69
C ASP A 335 4.71 4.05 19.81
N VAL A 336 3.45 3.74 20.12
CA VAL A 336 3.04 2.65 20.98
C VAL A 336 2.06 1.81 20.21
N MET A 337 2.39 0.54 19.98
CA MET A 337 1.55 -0.42 19.29
C MET A 337 1.21 -1.57 20.23
N VAL A 338 -0.05 -1.85 20.40
CA VAL A 338 -0.57 -2.97 21.18
C VAL A 338 -1.36 -3.84 20.23
N GLU A 339 -0.87 -5.03 19.99
CA GLU A 339 -1.50 -6.07 19.20
C GLU A 339 -2.11 -7.11 20.14
N ASP A 340 -3.37 -7.44 19.95
CA ASP A 340 -4.10 -8.46 20.71
C ASP A 340 -4.92 -9.30 19.75
N GLY A 341 -4.76 -10.63 19.78
CA GLY A 341 -5.47 -11.47 18.84
C GLY A 341 -5.52 -12.94 19.23
N GLU A 342 -6.51 -13.62 18.69
CA GLU A 342 -6.66 -15.06 18.81
C GLU A 342 -6.93 -15.71 17.46
N SER A 343 -6.52 -16.96 17.32
CA SER A 343 -6.86 -17.77 16.16
C SER A 343 -7.23 -19.19 16.56
N LYS A 344 -8.26 -19.72 15.91
CA LYS A 344 -8.82 -21.04 16.23
C LYS A 344 -9.08 -21.81 14.94
N THR A 345 -8.79 -23.11 14.96
CA THR A 345 -9.13 -24.01 13.85
C THR A 345 -10.08 -25.08 14.32
N TYR A 346 -11.27 -25.08 13.75
CA TYR A 346 -12.31 -26.07 14.02
C TYR A 346 -12.32 -27.16 12.94
N ASN A 347 -12.39 -28.40 13.35
CA ASN A 347 -12.45 -29.56 12.46
C ASN A 347 -13.86 -30.15 12.43
N ASP A 348 -14.51 -30.07 11.29
CA ASP A 348 -15.92 -30.48 11.10
C ASP A 348 -16.12 -32.00 11.33
N LYS A 349 -15.16 -32.85 10.89
CA LYS A 349 -15.26 -34.32 11.05
C LYS A 349 -15.10 -34.76 12.50
N MET A 350 -14.23 -34.07 13.24
CA MET A 350 -14.01 -34.35 14.66
C MET A 350 -14.98 -33.61 15.57
N ALA A 351 -15.73 -32.65 15.02
CA ALA A 351 -16.63 -31.75 15.75
C ALA A 351 -15.94 -31.07 16.96
N LYS A 352 -14.68 -30.65 16.80
CA LYS A 352 -13.89 -30.00 17.86
C LYS A 352 -12.83 -29.06 17.30
N TYR A 353 -12.36 -28.17 18.14
CA TYR A 353 -11.16 -27.37 17.84
C TYR A 353 -9.92 -28.27 17.85
N THR A 354 -9.10 -28.16 16.82
CA THR A 354 -7.83 -28.86 16.68
C THR A 354 -6.65 -27.98 17.00
N TRP A 355 -6.83 -26.67 16.97
CA TRP A 355 -5.86 -25.70 17.40
C TRP A 355 -6.58 -24.50 18.01
N GLU A 356 -6.23 -24.13 19.24
CA GLU A 356 -6.82 -23.05 20.02
C GLU A 356 -5.83 -22.61 21.11
N PRO A 357 -4.82 -21.82 20.77
CA PRO A 357 -3.76 -21.41 21.72
C PRO A 357 -4.20 -20.35 22.73
N GLY A 358 -5.41 -19.79 22.58
CA GLY A 358 -5.88 -18.65 23.35
C GLY A 358 -5.43 -17.30 22.76
N SER A 359 -5.83 -16.21 23.42
CA SER A 359 -5.45 -14.86 23.02
C SER A 359 -3.95 -14.63 23.28
N GLN A 360 -3.31 -13.97 22.34
CA GLN A 360 -1.91 -13.54 22.42
C GLN A 360 -1.87 -12.01 22.39
N ARG A 361 -0.92 -11.42 23.10
CA ARG A 361 -0.74 -9.97 23.15
C ARG A 361 0.72 -9.61 23.09
N GLN A 362 1.03 -8.56 22.33
CA GLN A 362 2.35 -7.97 22.21
C GLN A 362 2.25 -6.46 22.30
N THR A 363 3.22 -5.83 22.94
CA THR A 363 3.32 -4.36 23.00
C THR A 363 4.70 -3.94 22.52
N VAL A 364 4.74 -3.02 21.57
CA VAL A 364 5.97 -2.39 21.09
C VAL A 364 5.88 -0.89 21.37
N THR A 365 6.80 -0.37 22.18
CA THR A 365 6.94 1.06 22.47
C THR A 365 8.22 1.57 21.85
N SER A 366 8.15 2.57 20.98
CA SER A 366 9.32 3.01 20.22
C SER A 366 9.46 4.54 20.17
N PRO A 367 10.23 5.14 21.11
CA PRO A 367 10.63 6.54 21.04
C PRO A 367 11.63 6.77 19.90
N TYR A 368 11.51 7.93 19.26
CA TYR A 368 12.38 8.42 18.20
C TYR A 368 12.97 9.78 18.55
N LEU A 369 14.24 9.99 18.21
CA LEU A 369 14.92 11.29 18.23
C LEU A 369 15.70 11.47 16.94
N GLY A 370 15.71 12.71 16.43
CA GLY A 370 16.46 13.05 15.22
C GLY A 370 16.89 14.51 15.21
N ILE A 371 17.87 14.79 14.38
CA ILE A 371 18.34 16.15 14.10
C ILE A 371 18.71 16.27 12.63
N ARG A 372 18.39 17.40 12.06
CA ARG A 372 18.74 17.83 10.71
C ARG A 372 19.27 19.26 10.76
N TYR A 373 20.18 19.59 9.84
CA TYR A 373 20.67 20.95 9.65
C TYR A 373 20.71 21.30 8.15
N ASP A 374 20.21 22.46 7.77
CA ASP A 374 20.18 22.94 6.39
C ASP A 374 21.32 23.96 6.17
N PHE A 375 22.44 23.50 5.55
CA PHE A 375 23.56 24.35 5.17
C PHE A 375 23.26 25.02 3.82
N HIS A 376 22.95 26.29 3.82
CA HIS A 376 22.83 27.10 2.61
C HIS A 376 24.22 27.42 2.08
N LEU A 377 24.66 26.69 1.02
CA LEU A 377 25.99 26.87 0.42
C LEU A 377 26.07 28.13 -0.41
N ASP A 378 24.95 28.47 -1.08
CA ASP A 378 24.70 29.70 -1.79
C ASP A 378 23.17 29.95 -1.88
N ASP A 379 22.73 30.88 -2.74
CA ASP A 379 21.31 31.21 -2.90
C ASP A 379 20.45 30.07 -3.51
N GLU A 380 21.07 29.05 -4.11
CA GLU A 380 20.39 27.95 -4.78
C GLU A 380 20.63 26.60 -4.11
N TRP A 381 21.85 26.34 -3.62
CA TRP A 381 22.27 25.03 -3.14
C TRP A 381 22.17 24.90 -1.63
N THR A 382 21.49 23.83 -1.21
CA THR A 382 21.40 23.44 0.20
C THR A 382 21.99 22.03 0.38
N LEU A 383 22.83 21.89 1.40
CA LEU A 383 23.33 20.61 1.89
C LEU A 383 22.62 20.28 3.21
N THR A 384 21.88 19.18 3.24
CA THR A 384 21.07 18.78 4.39
C THR A 384 21.54 17.43 4.94
N PRO A 385 22.47 17.39 5.90
CA PRO A 385 22.72 16.18 6.68
C PRO A 385 21.64 15.98 7.74
N SER A 386 21.30 14.70 7.98
CA SER A 386 20.38 14.30 9.05
C SER A 386 20.83 13.02 9.72
N VAL A 387 20.55 12.89 10.99
CA VAL A 387 20.72 11.66 11.76
C VAL A 387 19.52 11.46 12.68
N GLY A 388 19.15 10.21 12.90
CA GLY A 388 18.04 9.86 13.78
C GLY A 388 18.22 8.49 14.39
N THR A 389 17.43 8.22 15.42
CA THR A 389 17.44 6.91 16.08
C THR A 389 16.09 6.61 16.68
N LYS A 390 15.64 5.37 16.54
CA LYS A 390 14.49 4.81 17.23
C LYS A 390 14.94 3.63 18.08
N TYR A 391 14.46 3.55 19.29
CA TYR A 391 14.66 2.40 20.15
C TYR A 391 13.32 1.68 20.35
N TYR A 392 13.34 0.36 20.27
CA TYR A 392 12.14 -0.48 20.39
C TYR A 392 12.20 -1.27 21.68
N PHE A 393 11.23 -1.01 22.57
CA PHE A 393 10.95 -1.84 23.73
C PHE A 393 9.83 -2.81 23.37
N CYS A 394 10.12 -4.11 23.36
CA CYS A 394 9.14 -5.15 23.04
C CYS A 394 8.81 -5.99 24.27
N SER A 395 7.52 -6.27 24.51
CA SER A 395 7.11 -7.05 25.69
C SER A 395 7.51 -8.52 25.63
N ASP A 396 7.73 -9.09 24.44
CA ASP A 396 7.83 -10.54 24.22
C ASP A 396 9.08 -10.99 23.49
N PHE A 397 9.84 -10.06 22.91
CA PHE A 397 11.09 -10.28 22.20
C PHE A 397 12.16 -9.31 22.70
N ASP A 398 13.38 -9.47 22.26
CA ASP A 398 14.49 -8.60 22.64
C ASP A 398 14.26 -7.16 22.17
N ASP A 399 14.76 -6.22 22.94
CA ASP A 399 14.75 -4.80 22.58
C ASP A 399 15.71 -4.54 21.41
N GLU A 400 15.33 -3.64 20.50
CA GLU A 400 16.12 -3.36 19.30
C GLU A 400 16.39 -1.87 19.10
N TRP A 401 17.44 -1.58 18.35
CA TRP A 401 17.87 -0.23 18.03
C TRP A 401 17.95 0.02 16.52
N ALA A 402 17.29 1.08 16.05
CA ALA A 402 17.22 1.46 14.64
C ALA A 402 17.76 2.87 14.38
N PRO A 403 19.08 3.03 14.16
CA PRO A 403 19.68 4.28 13.74
C PRO A 403 19.43 4.57 12.25
N SER A 404 19.53 5.86 11.89
CA SER A 404 19.49 6.31 10.50
C SER A 404 20.38 7.53 10.30
N ALA A 405 20.91 7.68 9.09
CA ALA A 405 21.67 8.84 8.67
C ALA A 405 21.41 9.12 7.18
N ALA A 406 21.30 10.39 6.81
CA ALA A 406 21.16 10.79 5.42
C ALA A 406 21.89 12.09 5.14
N ILE A 407 22.17 12.30 3.87
CA ILE A 407 22.69 13.53 3.31
C ILE A 407 22.00 13.82 1.99
N ASP A 408 21.48 15.02 1.85
CA ASP A 408 20.90 15.53 0.62
C ASP A 408 21.66 16.79 0.19
N LEU A 409 22.06 16.84 -1.06
CA LEU A 409 22.65 18.02 -1.68
C LEU A 409 21.84 18.37 -2.92
N GLY A 410 21.12 19.46 -2.86
CA GLY A 410 20.23 19.81 -3.94
C GLY A 410 19.91 21.27 -4.05
N LYS A 411 19.31 21.60 -5.16
CA LYS A 411 18.60 22.82 -5.43
C LYS A 411 17.19 22.50 -5.95
N LYS A 412 16.39 23.52 -6.27
CA LYS A 412 14.99 23.35 -6.70
C LYS A 412 14.83 22.34 -7.84
N GLU A 413 15.71 22.42 -8.87
CA GLU A 413 15.56 21.61 -10.08
C GLU A 413 16.19 20.23 -9.99
N TYR A 414 17.24 20.03 -9.20
CA TYR A 414 17.92 18.73 -9.10
C TYR A 414 18.77 18.59 -7.84
N GLY A 415 19.05 17.34 -7.48
CA GLY A 415 19.89 17.02 -6.33
C GLY A 415 20.37 15.59 -6.33
N VAL A 416 21.35 15.33 -5.48
CA VAL A 416 21.88 14.01 -5.19
C VAL A 416 21.69 13.71 -3.71
N PHE A 417 21.48 12.44 -3.39
CA PHE A 417 21.23 12.02 -2.03
C PHE A 417 21.90 10.68 -1.71
N ALA A 418 22.15 10.46 -0.42
CA ALA A 418 22.54 9.15 0.10
C ALA A 418 21.97 8.97 1.51
N SER A 419 21.62 7.73 1.85
CA SER A 419 21.15 7.37 3.19
C SER A 419 21.54 5.97 3.59
N TRP A 420 21.56 5.77 4.91
CA TRP A 420 21.56 4.48 5.56
C TRP A 420 20.51 4.48 6.66
N ALA A 421 19.72 3.41 6.75
CA ALA A 421 18.75 3.25 7.79
C ALA A 421 18.61 1.78 8.19
N ARG A 422 18.45 1.53 9.49
CA ARG A 422 18.08 0.23 10.04
C ARG A 422 16.58 0.15 10.26
N GLY A 423 15.98 -0.93 9.77
CA GLY A 423 14.60 -1.34 10.06
C GLY A 423 14.58 -2.51 11.04
N VAL A 424 13.53 -2.58 11.84
CA VAL A 424 13.23 -3.66 12.79
C VAL A 424 11.84 -4.19 12.49
N HIS A 425 11.71 -5.52 12.46
CA HIS A 425 10.44 -6.19 12.23
C HIS A 425 10.27 -7.36 13.19
N TYR A 426 9.35 -7.23 14.15
CA TYR A 426 9.04 -8.27 15.13
C TYR A 426 8.10 -9.33 14.55
N PRO A 427 8.23 -10.60 14.99
CA PRO A 427 7.31 -11.67 14.61
C PRO A 427 5.88 -11.36 15.05
N GLY A 428 4.88 -11.77 14.26
CA GLY A 428 3.47 -11.61 14.62
C GLY A 428 3.02 -12.55 15.73
N LEU A 429 1.82 -12.34 16.25
CA LEU A 429 1.24 -13.08 17.40
C LEU A 429 1.19 -14.60 17.19
N VAL A 430 1.15 -15.09 15.95
CA VAL A 430 1.20 -16.53 15.65
C VAL A 430 2.47 -17.19 16.18
N PHE A 431 3.59 -16.47 16.27
CA PHE A 431 4.85 -16.99 16.83
C PHE A 431 4.73 -17.19 18.34
N LEU A 432 4.06 -16.28 19.04
CA LEU A 432 3.76 -16.41 20.46
C LEU A 432 2.79 -17.59 20.70
N ALA A 433 1.73 -17.66 19.90
CA ALA A 433 0.72 -18.73 19.95
C ALA A 433 1.29 -20.13 19.75
N ASN A 434 2.38 -20.27 18.99
CA ASN A 434 3.00 -21.53 18.66
C ASN A 434 4.35 -21.79 19.36
N ARG A 435 4.73 -20.92 20.29
CA ARG A 435 6.02 -20.99 20.98
C ARG A 435 6.32 -22.37 21.56
N GLU A 436 5.34 -23.06 22.13
CA GLU A 436 5.50 -24.40 22.69
C GLU A 436 5.37 -25.52 21.67
N SER A 437 4.44 -25.40 20.72
CA SER A 437 4.09 -26.45 19.76
C SER A 437 4.97 -26.49 18.52
N TRP A 438 5.51 -25.35 18.12
CA TRP A 438 6.33 -25.24 16.90
C TRP A 438 7.82 -25.14 17.19
N LYS A 439 8.22 -25.32 18.43
CA LYS A 439 9.63 -25.20 18.88
C LYS A 439 10.32 -23.92 18.36
N SER A 440 9.54 -22.84 18.18
CA SER A 440 10.06 -21.53 17.81
C SER A 440 10.52 -20.74 19.03
N LEU A 441 11.27 -21.40 19.91
CA LEU A 441 11.66 -20.85 21.21
C LEU A 441 12.61 -19.65 21.10
N ASP A 442 13.34 -19.55 20.00
CA ASP A 442 14.42 -18.58 19.80
C ASP A 442 14.11 -17.58 18.66
N CYS A 443 12.85 -17.38 18.27
CA CYS A 443 12.49 -16.36 17.29
C CYS A 443 12.60 -14.96 17.93
N ASN A 444 13.19 -14.03 17.18
CA ASN A 444 13.35 -12.63 17.56
C ASN A 444 13.09 -11.71 16.33
N ALA A 445 13.29 -10.41 16.49
CA ALA A 445 13.13 -9.46 15.39
C ALA A 445 14.03 -9.78 14.19
N GLU A 446 13.53 -9.54 12.99
CA GLU A 446 14.33 -9.44 11.76
C GLU A 446 14.91 -8.02 11.68
N ILE A 447 16.15 -7.89 11.25
CA ILE A 447 16.85 -6.62 11.14
C ILE A 447 17.24 -6.38 9.69
N MET A 448 16.97 -5.17 9.17
CA MET A 448 17.41 -4.77 7.84
C MET A 448 18.22 -3.50 7.86
N ASP A 449 19.45 -3.55 7.36
CA ASP A 449 20.25 -2.38 7.03
C ASP A 449 20.12 -2.06 5.55
N THR A 450 19.67 -0.85 5.23
CA THR A 450 19.50 -0.39 3.85
C THR A 450 20.41 0.80 3.56
N PHE A 451 21.16 0.72 2.46
CA PHE A 451 21.91 1.83 1.89
C PHE A 451 21.21 2.26 0.59
N THR A 452 20.98 3.55 0.44
CA THR A 452 20.38 4.11 -0.78
C THR A 452 21.17 5.33 -1.22
N ALA A 453 21.42 5.48 -2.52
CA ALA A 453 22.01 6.67 -3.09
C ALA A 453 21.40 6.94 -4.47
N GLY A 454 21.21 8.22 -4.81
CA GLY A 454 20.54 8.53 -6.06
C GLY A 454 20.60 9.98 -6.48
N PHE A 455 19.86 10.24 -7.53
CA PHE A 455 19.70 11.54 -8.17
C PHE A 455 18.21 11.80 -8.40
N ARG A 456 17.79 13.06 -8.20
CA ARG A 456 16.48 13.56 -8.59
C ARG A 456 16.64 14.82 -9.42
N GLY A 457 15.76 15.01 -10.40
CA GLY A 457 15.72 16.20 -11.22
C GLY A 457 14.32 16.49 -11.75
N ASN A 458 13.97 17.77 -11.78
CA ASN A 458 12.76 18.29 -12.40
C ASN A 458 13.13 19.56 -13.19
N TRP A 459 13.02 19.48 -14.51
CA TRP A 459 13.36 20.57 -15.42
C TRP A 459 12.06 21.18 -15.97
N GLU A 460 11.57 22.20 -15.28
CA GLU A 460 10.43 23.03 -15.71
C GLU A 460 9.19 22.18 -16.09
N ASP A 461 8.93 21.08 -15.33
CA ASP A 461 7.87 20.12 -15.59
C ASP A 461 7.91 19.40 -16.94
N LEU A 462 8.82 19.82 -17.84
CA LEU A 462 9.05 19.14 -19.12
C LEU A 462 9.64 17.75 -18.92
N LEU A 463 10.59 17.62 -17.99
CA LEU A 463 11.31 16.37 -17.74
C LEU A 463 11.54 16.18 -16.25
N THR A 464 11.01 15.10 -15.69
CA THR A 464 11.31 14.69 -14.32
C THR A 464 12.02 13.34 -14.35
N ALA A 465 13.11 13.22 -13.59
CA ALA A 465 13.87 11.98 -13.47
C ALA A 465 14.21 11.69 -12.01
N HIS A 466 14.09 10.43 -11.62
CA HIS A 466 14.55 9.92 -10.35
C HIS A 466 15.29 8.60 -10.57
N ILE A 467 16.47 8.47 -10.01
CA ILE A 467 17.29 7.26 -10.10
C ILE A 467 17.83 6.98 -8.70
N ALA A 468 17.63 5.76 -8.21
CA ALA A 468 18.14 5.31 -6.92
C ALA A 468 18.81 3.95 -7.05
N SER A 469 19.98 3.79 -6.47
CA SER A 469 20.61 2.49 -6.20
C SER A 469 20.36 2.13 -4.74
N PHE A 470 20.18 0.85 -4.47
CA PHE A 470 19.97 0.36 -3.11
C PHE A 470 20.77 -0.92 -2.82
N HIS A 471 21.09 -1.11 -1.57
CA HIS A 471 21.59 -2.37 -1.02
C HIS A 471 20.88 -2.66 0.30
N ASN A 472 20.15 -3.76 0.35
CA ASN A 472 19.45 -4.26 1.53
C ASN A 472 20.20 -5.47 2.08
N HIS A 473 20.56 -5.44 3.34
CA HIS A 473 21.07 -6.57 4.10
C HIS A 473 20.08 -6.91 5.21
N VAL A 474 19.40 -8.04 5.11
CA VAL A 474 18.51 -8.55 6.16
C VAL A 474 19.24 -9.63 6.92
N SER A 475 19.43 -9.43 8.22
CA SER A 475 19.93 -10.42 9.17
C SER A 475 18.78 -10.95 10.03
N ASP A 476 19.04 -12.09 10.68
CA ASP A 476 18.09 -12.72 11.58
C ASP A 476 16.72 -12.98 10.95
N ARG A 477 16.70 -13.18 9.63
CA ARG A 477 15.48 -13.46 8.89
C ARG A 477 14.81 -14.72 9.44
N LEU A 478 13.51 -14.62 9.70
CA LEU A 478 12.69 -15.75 10.09
C LEU A 478 12.54 -16.73 8.92
N ASP A 479 13.19 -17.86 9.03
CA ASP A 479 13.15 -18.94 8.03
C ASP A 479 12.57 -20.21 8.62
N GLN A 480 12.08 -21.10 7.76
CA GLN A 480 11.49 -22.38 8.15
C GLN A 480 12.46 -23.50 7.80
N ASP A 481 12.80 -24.35 8.77
CA ASP A 481 13.63 -25.52 8.52
C ASP A 481 12.86 -26.63 7.78
N GLU A 482 13.56 -27.70 7.37
CA GLU A 482 12.98 -28.86 6.67
C GLU A 482 11.86 -29.57 7.47
N LYS A 483 11.75 -29.33 8.76
CA LYS A 483 10.72 -29.90 9.65
C LYS A 483 9.57 -28.93 9.89
N GLY A 484 9.62 -27.73 9.31
CA GLY A 484 8.60 -26.72 9.41
C GLY A 484 8.70 -25.82 10.67
N PHE A 485 9.85 -25.81 11.36
CA PHE A 485 10.07 -24.94 12.52
C PHE A 485 10.68 -23.62 12.10
N TYR A 486 10.20 -22.52 12.68
CA TYR A 486 10.72 -21.17 12.45
C TYR A 486 11.87 -20.84 13.40
N HIS A 487 12.88 -20.19 12.88
CA HIS A 487 14.05 -19.69 13.62
C HIS A 487 14.71 -18.54 12.86
N ASN A 488 15.45 -17.70 13.57
CA ASN A 488 16.26 -16.64 12.98
C ASN A 488 17.59 -17.24 12.44
N ALA A 489 17.60 -17.69 11.21
CA ALA A 489 18.79 -18.28 10.59
C ALA A 489 18.97 -17.82 9.13
N GLY A 490 18.05 -17.05 8.59
CA GLY A 490 18.11 -16.56 7.24
C GLY A 490 18.87 -15.24 7.13
N GLU A 491 19.55 -15.05 5.99
CA GLU A 491 20.10 -13.78 5.56
C GLU A 491 19.58 -13.47 4.16
N LEU A 492 19.45 -12.20 3.83
CA LEU A 492 19.12 -11.75 2.48
C LEU A 492 19.95 -10.54 2.13
N ASP A 493 20.75 -10.67 1.06
CA ASP A 493 21.44 -9.54 0.44
C ASP A 493 20.81 -9.26 -0.92
N ALA A 494 20.18 -8.10 -1.05
CA ALA A 494 19.59 -7.64 -2.29
C ALA A 494 20.16 -6.28 -2.70
N THR A 495 20.63 -6.19 -3.94
CA THR A 495 21.18 -4.95 -4.50
C THR A 495 20.47 -4.63 -5.79
N GLY A 496 20.19 -3.35 -6.03
CA GLY A 496 19.49 -2.96 -7.24
C GLY A 496 19.67 -1.50 -7.62
N ILE A 497 19.10 -1.17 -8.78
CA ILE A 497 18.94 0.18 -9.28
C ILE A 497 17.52 0.34 -9.82
N GLU A 498 16.91 1.45 -9.50
CA GLU A 498 15.58 1.83 -9.95
C GLU A 498 15.65 3.19 -10.62
N GLY A 499 14.78 3.43 -11.58
CA GLY A 499 14.68 4.73 -12.19
C GLY A 499 13.30 4.99 -12.77
N THR A 500 12.89 6.25 -12.70
CA THR A 500 11.69 6.77 -13.35
C THR A 500 12.04 7.97 -14.18
N LEU A 501 11.35 8.10 -15.30
CA LEU A 501 11.43 9.24 -16.20
C LEU A 501 10.03 9.64 -16.61
N ARG A 502 9.72 10.93 -16.46
CA ARG A 502 8.49 11.52 -17.01
C ARG A 502 8.89 12.62 -17.97
N TYR A 503 8.26 12.63 -19.14
CA TYR A 503 8.49 13.60 -20.19
C TYR A 503 7.15 14.15 -20.68
N ASN A 504 6.95 15.44 -20.51
CA ASN A 504 5.74 16.19 -20.88
C ASN A 504 6.06 17.15 -22.03
N PRO A 505 6.10 16.70 -23.31
CA PRO A 505 6.41 17.57 -24.44
C PRO A 505 5.38 18.69 -24.65
N THR A 506 4.16 18.48 -24.19
CA THR A 506 3.06 19.47 -24.18
C THR A 506 2.15 19.23 -22.98
N ASP A 507 1.27 20.17 -22.67
CA ASP A 507 0.26 20.04 -21.60
C ASP A 507 -0.73 18.89 -21.87
N ASP A 508 -0.89 18.47 -23.12
CA ASP A 508 -1.82 17.43 -23.53
C ASP A 508 -1.18 16.04 -23.68
N LEU A 509 0.14 15.94 -23.65
CA LEU A 509 0.86 14.68 -23.89
C LEU A 509 1.94 14.44 -22.86
N SER A 510 1.88 13.30 -22.21
CA SER A 510 2.84 12.87 -21.20
C SER A 510 3.28 11.44 -21.45
N PHE A 511 4.57 11.19 -21.29
CA PHE A 511 5.15 9.86 -21.30
C PHE A 511 5.76 9.55 -19.92
N TYR A 512 5.65 8.29 -19.52
CA TYR A 512 6.23 7.78 -18.29
C TYR A 512 7.02 6.51 -18.59
N GLY A 513 8.19 6.37 -17.96
CA GLY A 513 8.97 5.14 -17.97
C GLY A 513 9.50 4.83 -16.57
N GLY A 514 9.29 3.61 -16.12
CA GLY A 514 9.81 3.07 -14.86
C GLY A 514 10.60 1.80 -15.12
N VAL A 515 11.76 1.66 -14.48
CA VAL A 515 12.58 0.44 -14.54
C VAL A 515 13.10 0.09 -13.16
N ALA A 516 13.18 -1.21 -12.87
CA ALA A 516 13.90 -1.71 -11.71
C ALA A 516 14.73 -2.93 -12.10
N PHE A 517 15.97 -2.94 -11.67
CA PHE A 517 16.85 -4.07 -11.74
C PHE A 517 17.28 -4.46 -10.33
N ALA A 518 17.07 -5.72 -9.93
CA ALA A 518 17.41 -6.21 -8.62
C ALA A 518 18.11 -7.58 -8.71
N TYR A 519 19.11 -7.75 -7.87
CA TYR A 519 19.86 -8.99 -7.74
C TYR A 519 19.99 -9.36 -6.26
N ALA A 520 19.68 -10.61 -5.91
CA ALA A 520 19.95 -11.16 -4.60
C ALA A 520 21.08 -12.19 -4.69
N GLN A 521 21.93 -12.25 -3.65
CA GLN A 521 23.04 -13.23 -3.59
C GLN A 521 22.51 -14.63 -3.37
N GLN A 522 21.43 -14.78 -2.62
CA GLN A 522 20.77 -16.05 -2.37
C GLN A 522 20.11 -16.57 -3.64
N ARG A 523 20.17 -17.89 -3.83
CA ARG A 523 19.51 -18.51 -4.97
C ARG A 523 17.99 -18.51 -4.76
N HIS A 524 17.28 -18.09 -5.80
CA HIS A 524 15.83 -18.23 -5.86
C HIS A 524 15.08 -17.49 -4.74
N VAL A 525 15.45 -16.23 -4.48
CA VAL A 525 14.64 -15.36 -3.62
C VAL A 525 13.22 -15.28 -4.20
N SER A 526 12.24 -15.54 -3.36
CA SER A 526 10.84 -15.52 -3.77
C SER A 526 10.40 -14.11 -4.14
N ARG A 527 9.63 -14.00 -5.22
CA ARG A 527 8.97 -12.77 -5.67
C ARG A 527 9.89 -11.57 -5.93
N LEU A 528 11.13 -11.84 -6.26
CA LEU A 528 12.10 -10.85 -6.73
C LEU A 528 12.42 -11.09 -8.23
N PRO A 529 11.70 -10.47 -9.17
CA PRO A 529 12.10 -10.47 -10.57
C PRO A 529 13.40 -9.69 -10.74
N LYS A 530 14.31 -10.17 -11.58
CA LYS A 530 15.59 -9.49 -11.82
C LYS A 530 15.43 -8.17 -12.55
N PHE A 531 14.40 -8.05 -13.38
CA PHE A 531 14.12 -6.86 -14.14
C PHE A 531 12.61 -6.67 -14.26
N THR A 532 12.14 -5.45 -13.98
CA THR A 532 10.79 -5.00 -14.29
C THR A 532 10.85 -3.67 -15.01
N SER A 533 9.90 -3.42 -15.87
CA SER A 533 9.74 -2.11 -16.50
C SER A 533 8.30 -1.81 -16.82
N THR A 534 7.95 -0.53 -16.76
CA THR A 534 6.66 -0.01 -17.20
C THR A 534 6.90 1.20 -18.07
N ILE A 535 6.21 1.28 -19.20
CA ILE A 535 6.20 2.45 -20.08
C ILE A 535 4.76 2.81 -20.31
N GLY A 536 4.42 4.07 -20.10
CA GLY A 536 3.07 4.56 -20.26
C GLY A 536 3.02 5.90 -20.98
N MET A 537 1.86 6.21 -21.51
CA MET A 537 1.54 7.53 -22.06
C MET A 537 0.12 7.94 -21.69
N SER A 538 -0.08 9.23 -21.57
CA SER A 538 -1.38 9.86 -21.45
C SER A 538 -1.48 10.97 -22.48
N TRP A 539 -2.52 10.97 -23.28
CA TRP A 539 -2.71 11.91 -24.37
C TRP A 539 -4.14 12.45 -24.41
N LYS A 540 -4.30 13.73 -24.19
CA LYS A 540 -5.53 14.46 -24.45
C LYS A 540 -5.59 14.74 -25.96
N ILE A 541 -6.20 13.83 -26.72
CA ILE A 541 -6.25 13.87 -28.20
C ILE A 541 -6.96 15.14 -28.67
N ILE A 542 -8.05 15.47 -28.02
CA ILE A 542 -8.84 16.68 -28.18
C ILE A 542 -9.38 17.08 -26.79
N ASP A 543 -9.94 18.26 -26.65
CA ASP A 543 -10.36 18.84 -25.35
C ASP A 543 -11.25 17.95 -24.49
N TYR A 544 -11.94 17.01 -25.08
CA TYR A 544 -12.89 16.13 -24.41
C TYR A 544 -12.59 14.63 -24.54
N VAL A 545 -11.48 14.24 -25.17
CA VAL A 545 -11.07 12.82 -25.29
C VAL A 545 -9.65 12.63 -24.80
N THR A 546 -9.50 11.78 -23.80
CA THR A 546 -8.19 11.34 -23.28
C THR A 546 -7.97 9.87 -23.63
N PHE A 547 -6.74 9.54 -24.04
CA PHE A 547 -6.26 8.20 -24.27
C PHE A 547 -5.07 7.93 -23.33
N ASP A 548 -5.16 6.85 -22.58
CA ASP A 548 -4.11 6.35 -21.72
C ASP A 548 -3.69 4.95 -22.17
N ALA A 549 -2.41 4.67 -22.19
CA ALA A 549 -1.88 3.34 -22.49
C ALA A 549 -0.60 3.07 -21.69
N ASP A 550 -0.43 1.84 -21.26
CA ASP A 550 0.81 1.39 -20.63
C ASP A 550 1.15 -0.06 -21.00
N VAL A 551 2.44 -0.37 -20.92
CA VAL A 551 2.99 -1.71 -21.07
C VAL A 551 3.83 -2.02 -19.84
N GLU A 552 3.53 -3.14 -19.23
CA GLU A 552 4.25 -3.69 -18.08
C GLU A 552 5.06 -4.92 -18.53
N TYR A 553 6.29 -5.02 -18.09
CA TYR A 553 7.14 -6.21 -18.25
C TYR A 553 7.70 -6.66 -16.90
N SER A 554 7.63 -7.95 -16.63
CA SER A 554 8.32 -8.61 -15.52
C SER A 554 9.15 -9.79 -16.04
N ASP A 555 10.43 -9.85 -15.64
CA ASP A 555 11.26 -11.03 -15.87
C ASP A 555 10.74 -12.20 -15.02
N LYS A 556 11.26 -13.39 -15.31
CA LYS A 556 10.95 -14.57 -14.51
C LYS A 556 11.33 -14.38 -13.04
N MET A 557 10.51 -14.89 -12.17
CA MET A 557 10.75 -14.90 -10.73
C MET A 557 10.47 -16.29 -10.15
N TYR A 558 10.71 -16.47 -8.87
CA TYR A 558 10.35 -17.67 -8.13
C TYR A 558 9.25 -17.35 -7.13
N ALA A 559 8.39 -18.33 -6.85
CA ALA A 559 7.41 -18.22 -5.78
C ALA A 559 7.07 -19.62 -5.25
N TYR A 560 6.67 -19.71 -3.99
CA TYR A 560 6.25 -20.98 -3.41
C TYR A 560 4.96 -21.47 -4.05
N THR A 561 4.84 -22.79 -4.22
CA THR A 561 3.63 -23.42 -4.73
C THR A 561 2.67 -23.75 -3.59
N ALA A 562 1.37 -23.74 -3.87
CA ALA A 562 0.33 -24.35 -3.03
C ALA A 562 0.42 -24.06 -1.52
N ARG A 563 0.60 -22.77 -1.15
CA ARG A 563 0.66 -22.32 0.26
C ARG A 563 1.81 -22.93 1.07
N SER A 564 2.82 -23.44 0.40
CA SER A 564 4.01 -23.94 1.04
C SER A 564 5.03 -22.83 1.27
N SER A 565 5.76 -22.93 2.35
CA SER A 565 7.00 -22.17 2.60
C SER A 565 8.24 -23.06 2.52
N SER A 566 8.07 -24.34 2.16
CA SER A 566 9.19 -25.25 2.01
C SER A 566 10.06 -24.89 0.81
N PRO A 567 11.39 -24.83 0.94
CA PRO A 567 12.30 -24.58 -0.18
C PRO A 567 12.12 -25.54 -1.36
N SER A 568 11.66 -26.77 -1.11
CA SER A 568 11.37 -27.78 -2.15
C SER A 568 10.18 -27.40 -3.05
N ASP A 569 9.32 -26.51 -2.59
CA ASP A 569 8.08 -26.14 -3.28
C ASP A 569 8.20 -24.81 -4.02
N LEU A 570 9.41 -24.27 -4.13
CA LEU A 570 9.70 -23.06 -4.87
C LEU A 570 9.69 -23.34 -6.38
N ALA A 571 8.78 -22.73 -7.11
CA ALA A 571 8.63 -22.88 -8.55
C ALA A 571 8.92 -21.58 -9.30
N GLN A 572 9.32 -21.69 -10.56
CA GLN A 572 9.55 -20.55 -11.42
C GLN A 572 8.23 -20.04 -12.01
N VAL A 573 7.95 -18.76 -11.80
CA VAL A 573 6.93 -17.99 -12.54
C VAL A 573 7.56 -17.50 -13.83
N PRO A 574 6.98 -17.77 -15.02
CA PRO A 574 7.53 -17.33 -16.29
C PRO A 574 7.51 -15.79 -16.41
N ARG A 575 8.43 -15.26 -17.21
CA ARG A 575 8.38 -13.85 -17.60
C ARG A 575 7.10 -13.53 -18.37
N PHE A 576 6.60 -12.32 -18.18
CA PHE A 576 5.41 -11.87 -18.90
C PHE A 576 5.52 -10.38 -19.26
N TRP A 577 4.62 -9.97 -20.15
CA TRP A 577 4.34 -8.57 -20.39
C TRP A 577 2.86 -8.42 -20.75
N THR A 578 2.27 -7.30 -20.33
CA THR A 578 0.88 -6.94 -20.59
C THR A 578 0.81 -5.54 -21.16
N ALA A 579 -0.25 -5.25 -21.87
CA ALA A 579 -0.55 -3.91 -22.35
C ALA A 579 -1.95 -3.54 -21.90
N ASN A 580 -2.11 -2.32 -21.40
CA ASN A 580 -3.37 -1.80 -20.89
C ASN A 580 -3.72 -0.53 -21.67
N VAL A 581 -5.01 -0.30 -21.91
CA VAL A 581 -5.50 0.87 -22.64
C VAL A 581 -6.76 1.42 -21.99
N ARG A 582 -6.94 2.74 -22.05
CA ARG A 582 -8.13 3.43 -21.60
C ARG A 582 -8.45 4.59 -22.54
N ILE A 583 -9.73 4.78 -22.84
CA ILE A 583 -10.26 5.95 -23.53
C ILE A 583 -11.33 6.56 -22.63
N ALA A 584 -11.23 7.85 -22.40
CA ALA A 584 -12.21 8.61 -21.64
C ALA A 584 -12.77 9.75 -22.48
N LEU A 585 -14.08 9.99 -22.34
CA LEU A 585 -14.83 11.08 -22.95
C LEU A 585 -15.40 11.95 -21.83
N ASP A 586 -15.10 13.25 -21.86
CA ASP A 586 -15.66 14.23 -20.91
C ASP A 586 -17.21 14.19 -20.95
N THR A 587 -17.84 14.08 -19.78
CA THR A 587 -19.29 14.00 -19.68
C THR A 587 -19.98 15.25 -20.22
N ARG A 588 -19.34 16.43 -20.16
CA ARG A 588 -19.90 17.71 -20.64
C ARG A 588 -20.25 17.73 -22.11
N VAL A 589 -19.73 16.79 -22.90
CA VAL A 589 -20.14 16.59 -24.31
C VAL A 589 -21.61 16.15 -24.41
N ILE A 590 -22.12 15.44 -23.40
CA ILE A 590 -23.46 14.82 -23.43
C ILE A 590 -24.33 15.34 -22.28
N LEU A 591 -23.74 15.54 -21.07
CA LEU A 591 -24.42 15.91 -19.85
C LEU A 591 -23.80 17.20 -19.27
N PRO A 592 -24.56 18.10 -18.64
CA PRO A 592 -24.04 19.33 -18.05
C PRO A 592 -23.43 19.08 -16.64
N VAL A 593 -22.60 18.04 -16.51
CA VAL A 593 -21.94 17.67 -15.25
C VAL A 593 -20.48 17.36 -15.53
N ASP A 594 -19.60 17.67 -14.60
CA ASP A 594 -18.18 17.30 -14.68
C ASP A 594 -18.00 15.81 -14.48
N GLY A 595 -17.11 15.21 -15.26
CA GLY A 595 -16.80 13.79 -15.16
C GLY A 595 -16.35 13.19 -16.48
N GLU A 596 -16.41 11.88 -16.56
CA GLU A 596 -15.97 11.14 -17.75
C GLU A 596 -16.75 9.83 -17.93
N TRP A 597 -17.02 9.51 -19.18
CA TRP A 597 -17.33 8.15 -19.63
C TRP A 597 -16.02 7.48 -19.99
N PHE A 598 -15.82 6.23 -19.61
CA PHE A 598 -14.60 5.54 -19.96
C PHE A 598 -14.83 4.11 -20.43
N VAL A 599 -13.91 3.65 -21.27
CA VAL A 599 -13.72 2.24 -21.60
C VAL A 599 -12.26 1.93 -21.36
N ALA A 600 -12.00 0.91 -20.56
CA ALA A 600 -10.66 0.46 -20.21
C ALA A 600 -10.51 -1.04 -20.44
N CYS A 601 -9.34 -1.47 -20.87
CA CYS A 601 -9.00 -2.87 -21.04
C CYS A 601 -7.62 -3.14 -20.43
N GLU A 602 -7.58 -3.90 -19.34
CA GLU A 602 -6.34 -4.48 -18.86
C GLU A 602 -5.99 -5.69 -19.71
N ASN A 603 -4.68 -5.87 -19.95
CA ASN A 603 -4.16 -6.98 -20.74
C ASN A 603 -4.89 -7.13 -22.10
N VAL A 604 -4.95 -6.03 -22.87
CA VAL A 604 -5.69 -5.95 -24.15
C VAL A 604 -5.25 -7.02 -25.17
N LEU A 605 -4.07 -7.58 -25.03
CA LEU A 605 -3.53 -8.64 -25.90
C LEU A 605 -3.92 -10.05 -25.45
N ASP A 606 -4.77 -10.18 -24.45
CA ASP A 606 -5.28 -11.45 -23.90
C ASP A 606 -4.17 -12.45 -23.58
N ARG A 607 -3.06 -11.95 -23.00
CA ARG A 607 -1.91 -12.77 -22.62
C ARG A 607 -2.25 -13.63 -21.41
N ARG A 608 -1.77 -14.89 -21.40
CA ARG A 608 -1.75 -15.72 -20.20
C ARG A 608 -0.49 -15.45 -19.42
N TYR A 609 -0.66 -15.13 -18.15
CA TYR A 609 0.44 -14.88 -17.22
C TYR A 609 0.01 -15.17 -15.79
N GLU A 610 0.95 -15.27 -14.89
CA GLU A 610 0.70 -15.53 -13.48
C GLU A 610 1.68 -14.74 -12.62
N TYR A 611 1.23 -14.35 -11.43
CA TYR A 611 2.09 -13.83 -10.37
C TYR A 611 2.47 -14.93 -9.37
N PHE A 612 1.71 -16.02 -9.37
CA PHE A 612 1.85 -17.14 -8.45
C PHE A 612 1.69 -18.46 -9.23
N PRO A 613 2.56 -19.47 -8.99
CA PRO A 613 2.56 -20.72 -9.74
C PRO A 613 1.19 -21.40 -9.73
N GLY A 614 0.62 -21.63 -10.92
CA GLY A 614 -0.68 -22.26 -11.10
C GLY A 614 -1.89 -21.37 -10.94
N TYR A 615 -1.73 -20.07 -10.65
CA TYR A 615 -2.81 -19.10 -10.58
C TYR A 615 -2.72 -18.12 -11.76
N GLU A 616 -3.21 -18.56 -12.91
CA GLU A 616 -3.28 -17.68 -14.09
C GLU A 616 -4.17 -16.47 -13.81
N MET A 617 -3.66 -15.30 -14.17
CA MET A 617 -4.43 -14.07 -14.23
C MET A 617 -5.52 -14.19 -15.31
N PRO A 618 -6.66 -13.52 -15.11
CA PRO A 618 -7.64 -13.37 -16.20
C PRO A 618 -6.97 -12.83 -17.46
N GLY A 619 -7.44 -13.26 -18.64
CA GLY A 619 -7.02 -12.67 -19.89
C GLY A 619 -7.40 -11.19 -20.01
N ALA A 620 -7.81 -10.72 -21.18
CA ALA A 620 -8.26 -9.34 -21.35
C ALA A 620 -9.45 -9.02 -20.43
N MET A 621 -9.33 -7.98 -19.60
CA MET A 621 -10.37 -7.50 -18.68
C MET A 621 -10.90 -6.16 -19.18
N LEU A 622 -12.07 -6.18 -19.81
CA LEU A 622 -12.75 -5.00 -20.32
C LEU A 622 -13.69 -4.43 -19.27
N TYR A 623 -13.63 -3.11 -19.08
CA TYR A 623 -14.54 -2.32 -18.24
C TYR A 623 -15.09 -1.14 -19.01
N ALA A 624 -16.35 -0.80 -18.78
CA ALA A 624 -16.97 0.43 -19.28
C ALA A 624 -17.74 1.08 -18.13
N GLY A 625 -17.59 2.36 -17.96
CA GLY A 625 -18.17 3.06 -16.82
C GLY A 625 -18.29 4.55 -17.01
N MET A 626 -18.79 5.17 -15.96
CA MET A 626 -18.92 6.62 -15.84
C MET A 626 -18.46 7.06 -14.44
N LYS A 627 -17.74 8.15 -14.40
CA LYS A 627 -17.36 8.86 -13.19
C LYS A 627 -17.87 10.29 -13.30
N ILE A 628 -18.58 10.76 -12.29
CA ILE A 628 -19.08 12.15 -12.20
C ILE A 628 -18.51 12.83 -10.98
N LYS A 629 -18.24 14.15 -11.09
CA LYS A 629 -17.82 15.03 -10.02
C LYS A 629 -18.87 16.11 -9.81
N PHE A 630 -19.10 16.51 -8.59
CA PHE A 630 -20.12 17.51 -8.23
C PHE A 630 -19.67 18.36 -7.04
#